data_9c30896bf4db4f7f039f4d08a847e239
#
_entry.id   9c30896bf4db4f7f039f4d08a847e239
#
_cell.length_a   1.000
_cell.length_b   1.000
_cell.length_c   1.000
_cell.angle_alpha   90.00
_cell.angle_beta   90.00
_cell.angle_gamma   90.00
#
_symmetry.space_group_name_H-M   'P 1'
#
loop_
_entity.id
_entity.type
_entity.pdbx_description
1 polymer ?
#
loop_
_entity_poly.entity_id
_entity_poly.type
_entity_poly.pdbx_seq_one_letter_code
_entity_poly.pdbx_strand_id
1 'polypeptide(L)'
;MTYHAFLIKYAEIGIKGKNRGRFEEQLINQIHIALKRCSGGRPVRALTRAGAKHDANGFTIDRTSGRVFVNCPDEYDYDEVVDALQHVFGIVGICPVHIMPVVPVEELCAAAVRFFGEEYEDRKVTFKVHARRLAKNYPMDSMEVNAEIGAAILEAYPETRVDVHEPQVMLHVEIRERIYLYSHVIPGPGGLPIGSAGKAMLLLSGGIDSPVAGWMCAKRGLRLDAVYFNAPPYTSERALQKVIDLAAIISRWTGPIYLHNINFTDIQLYIYDKCPHDELTIIMRRYMMRIAEAIAGRTECEALITGESLGQVASQTTRSLAVTNAVCTLPVFRPLIAFDKEDIITTSKRIGAYDTSILPYEDCCTIFVAKHPVTKPLLGVIEQHERNLQEQIDALVEKALETDEILVVGQDEQRILKTREQNLQEGM
;
A
#
# COMPACT_ATOMS: atom_id res chain seq x y z
N MET A 1 10.46 -24.25 -15.71
CA MET A 1 9.17 -24.13 -16.46
C MET A 1 8.89 -22.67 -16.77
N THR A 2 8.39 -22.31 -17.95
CA THR A 2 8.00 -20.92 -18.24
C THR A 2 6.49 -20.76 -18.04
N TYR A 3 6.09 -19.95 -17.09
CA TYR A 3 4.68 -19.62 -16.87
C TYR A 3 4.22 -18.58 -17.87
N HIS A 4 3.05 -18.77 -18.45
CA HIS A 4 2.48 -17.85 -19.44
C HIS A 4 1.48 -16.88 -18.85
N ALA A 5 1.10 -17.07 -17.59
CA ALA A 5 0.19 -16.18 -16.88
C ALA A 5 0.27 -16.36 -15.36
N PHE A 6 -0.26 -15.35 -14.64
CA PHE A 6 -0.56 -15.42 -13.21
C PHE A 6 -2.06 -15.30 -12.97
N LEU A 7 -2.63 -16.24 -12.22
CA LEU A 7 -3.97 -16.12 -11.69
C LEU A 7 -3.93 -15.29 -10.39
N ILE A 8 -4.66 -14.20 -10.37
CA ILE A 8 -4.74 -13.30 -9.22
C ILE A 8 -5.95 -13.65 -8.36
N LYS A 9 -5.68 -13.96 -7.09
CA LYS A 9 -6.71 -14.19 -6.07
C LYS A 9 -6.93 -12.91 -5.27
N TYR A 10 -8.20 -12.56 -5.03
CA TYR A 10 -8.61 -11.47 -4.15
C TYR A 10 -9.72 -11.95 -3.20
N ALA A 11 -9.84 -11.37 -2.00
CA ALA A 11 -10.81 -11.79 -0.99
C ALA A 11 -11.93 -10.77 -0.80
N GLU A 12 -11.66 -9.64 -0.16
CA GLU A 12 -12.65 -8.62 0.21
C GLU A 12 -13.42 -8.05 -0.99
N ILE A 13 -12.80 -7.99 -2.16
CA ILE A 13 -13.45 -7.54 -3.41
C ILE A 13 -14.61 -8.48 -3.75
N GLY A 14 -14.47 -9.78 -3.50
CA GLY A 14 -15.48 -10.79 -3.81
C GLY A 14 -16.81 -10.60 -3.08
N ILE A 15 -16.80 -9.96 -1.90
CA ILE A 15 -18.00 -9.74 -1.07
C ILE A 15 -18.63 -8.35 -1.25
N LYS A 16 -18.13 -7.53 -2.18
CA LYS A 16 -18.63 -6.14 -2.42
C LYS A 16 -19.98 -6.07 -3.16
N GLY A 17 -20.66 -7.19 -3.37
CA GLY A 17 -21.99 -7.25 -3.99
C GLY A 17 -22.05 -6.51 -5.33
N LYS A 18 -22.99 -5.59 -5.50
CA LYS A 18 -23.19 -4.82 -6.75
C LYS A 18 -21.98 -3.92 -7.10
N ASN A 19 -21.17 -3.52 -6.12
CA ASN A 19 -19.99 -2.67 -6.33
C ASN A 19 -18.74 -3.46 -6.76
N ARG A 20 -18.79 -4.79 -6.77
CA ARG A 20 -17.67 -5.67 -7.10
C ARG A 20 -16.96 -5.27 -8.40
N GLY A 21 -17.73 -4.98 -9.45
CA GLY A 21 -17.17 -4.61 -10.75
C GLY A 21 -16.26 -3.39 -10.71
N ARG A 22 -16.63 -2.36 -9.91
CA ARG A 22 -15.81 -1.15 -9.71
C ARG A 22 -14.48 -1.48 -8.99
N PHE A 23 -14.54 -2.31 -7.95
CA PHE A 23 -13.32 -2.72 -7.22
C PHE A 23 -12.40 -3.60 -8.08
N GLU A 24 -12.96 -4.51 -8.88
CA GLU A 24 -12.18 -5.31 -9.83
C GLU A 24 -11.51 -4.42 -10.89
N GLU A 25 -12.19 -3.41 -11.40
CA GLU A 25 -11.62 -2.47 -12.36
C GLU A 25 -10.46 -1.65 -11.75
N GLN A 26 -10.63 -1.18 -10.51
CA GLN A 26 -9.55 -0.51 -9.78
C GLN A 26 -8.35 -1.44 -9.54
N LEU A 27 -8.59 -2.71 -9.17
CA LEU A 27 -7.53 -3.70 -9.03
C LEU A 27 -6.76 -3.89 -10.33
N ILE A 28 -7.48 -4.07 -11.45
CA ILE A 28 -6.88 -4.22 -12.79
C ILE A 28 -6.02 -3.00 -13.14
N ASN A 29 -6.51 -1.80 -12.86
CA ASN A 29 -5.76 -0.57 -13.11
C ASN A 29 -4.46 -0.51 -12.26
N GLN A 30 -4.51 -0.94 -10.98
CA GLN A 30 -3.32 -0.98 -10.12
C GLN A 30 -2.31 -2.03 -10.59
N ILE A 31 -2.78 -3.22 -10.98
CA ILE A 31 -1.92 -4.26 -11.57
C ILE A 31 -1.23 -3.71 -12.83
N HIS A 32 -1.99 -3.05 -13.71
CA HIS A 32 -1.44 -2.45 -14.93
C HIS A 32 -0.35 -1.41 -14.61
N ILE A 33 -0.57 -0.53 -13.62
CA ILE A 33 0.43 0.46 -13.21
C ILE A 33 1.69 -0.22 -12.66
N ALA A 34 1.54 -1.26 -11.84
CA ALA A 34 2.67 -2.00 -11.29
C ALA A 34 3.51 -2.67 -12.39
N LEU A 35 2.86 -3.32 -13.35
CA LEU A 35 3.53 -4.04 -14.45
C LEU A 35 4.19 -3.11 -15.49
N LYS A 36 3.83 -1.82 -15.56
CA LYS A 36 4.51 -0.86 -16.45
C LYS A 36 6.01 -0.71 -16.18
N ARG A 37 6.45 -1.07 -14.99
CA ARG A 37 7.85 -0.98 -14.56
C ARG A 37 8.63 -2.25 -14.83
N CYS A 38 7.94 -3.38 -15.06
CA CYS A 38 8.59 -4.64 -15.31
C CYS A 38 9.24 -4.65 -16.71
N SER A 39 10.47 -5.15 -16.78
CA SER A 39 11.15 -5.43 -18.01
C SER A 39 10.44 -6.59 -18.70
N GLY A 40 9.81 -6.31 -19.79
CA GLY A 40 9.14 -7.30 -20.63
C GLY A 40 8.81 -6.65 -21.96
N GLY A 41 9.05 -7.35 -23.02
CA GLY A 41 8.81 -7.09 -24.41
C GLY A 41 8.40 -5.68 -24.89
N ARG A 42 8.66 -5.37 -26.13
CA ARG A 42 8.28 -4.11 -26.78
C ARG A 42 6.78 -3.86 -26.60
N PRO A 43 6.33 -2.59 -26.39
CA PRO A 43 4.92 -2.27 -26.30
C PRO A 43 4.21 -2.74 -27.58
N VAL A 44 3.40 -3.77 -27.45
CA VAL A 44 2.54 -4.25 -28.55
C VAL A 44 1.39 -3.26 -28.66
N ARG A 45 1.21 -2.65 -29.84
CA ARG A 45 0.03 -1.83 -30.12
C ARG A 45 -1.22 -2.69 -29.89
N ALA A 46 -2.01 -2.28 -28.91
CA ALA A 46 -3.25 -2.96 -28.53
C ALA A 46 -4.14 -3.22 -29.74
N LEU A 47 -4.31 -4.47 -30.09
CA LEU A 47 -5.45 -4.93 -30.86
C LEU A 47 -6.61 -5.10 -29.87
N THR A 48 -7.40 -4.05 -29.73
CA THR A 48 -8.58 -4.05 -28.88
C THR A 48 -9.60 -5.06 -29.37
N ARG A 49 -9.61 -6.25 -28.79
CA ARG A 49 -10.82 -7.07 -28.73
C ARG A 49 -11.66 -6.54 -27.56
N ALA A 50 -12.97 -6.34 -27.80
CA ALA A 50 -13.91 -5.92 -26.77
C ALA A 50 -13.77 -6.82 -25.52
N GLY A 51 -13.21 -6.29 -24.42
CA GLY A 51 -13.00 -7.01 -23.15
C GLY A 51 -11.56 -7.04 -22.62
N ALA A 52 -10.54 -6.90 -23.46
CA ALA A 52 -9.15 -6.83 -23.02
C ALA A 52 -8.79 -5.37 -22.73
N LYS A 53 -8.56 -5.03 -21.47
CA LYS A 53 -8.07 -3.70 -21.07
C LYS A 53 -6.59 -3.79 -20.75
N HIS A 54 -5.82 -2.97 -21.46
CA HIS A 54 -4.50 -2.45 -21.12
C HIS A 54 -3.32 -3.36 -21.38
N ASP A 55 -2.51 -2.91 -22.33
CA ASP A 55 -1.18 -3.41 -22.63
C ASP A 55 -0.14 -2.64 -21.82
N ALA A 56 0.51 -3.31 -20.88
CA ALA A 56 1.63 -2.77 -20.13
C ALA A 56 2.84 -3.63 -20.45
N ASN A 57 3.77 -3.15 -21.29
CA ASN A 57 5.00 -3.86 -21.67
C ASN A 57 4.76 -5.30 -22.17
N GLY A 58 3.66 -5.52 -22.92
CA GLY A 58 3.30 -6.85 -23.43
C GLY A 58 2.46 -7.71 -22.48
N PHE A 59 2.23 -7.27 -21.24
CA PHE A 59 1.30 -7.94 -20.33
C PHE A 59 -0.13 -7.57 -20.68
N THR A 60 -1.02 -8.58 -20.72
CA THR A 60 -2.47 -8.35 -20.86
C THR A 60 -3.22 -8.83 -19.63
N ILE A 61 -4.23 -8.07 -19.20
CA ILE A 61 -4.99 -8.40 -18.01
C ILE A 61 -6.41 -8.74 -18.41
N ASP A 62 -6.80 -10.00 -18.18
CA ASP A 62 -8.12 -10.52 -18.51
C ASP A 62 -8.96 -10.73 -17.26
N ARG A 63 -10.23 -10.36 -17.35
CA ARG A 63 -11.23 -10.68 -16.35
C ARG A 63 -12.21 -11.73 -16.90
N THR A 64 -12.16 -12.92 -16.35
CA THR A 64 -13.03 -14.04 -16.76
C THR A 64 -13.72 -14.64 -15.54
N SER A 65 -15.05 -14.68 -15.54
CA SER A 65 -15.87 -15.40 -14.54
C SER A 65 -15.44 -15.16 -13.07
N GLY A 66 -15.12 -13.90 -12.70
CA GLY A 66 -14.70 -13.52 -11.35
C GLY A 66 -13.27 -13.88 -10.97
N ARG A 67 -12.41 -14.03 -11.97
CA ARG A 67 -10.96 -14.22 -11.88
C ARG A 67 -10.26 -13.11 -12.65
N VAL A 68 -9.10 -12.74 -12.21
CA VAL A 68 -8.18 -11.84 -12.92
C VAL A 68 -6.96 -12.65 -13.30
N PHE A 69 -6.60 -12.62 -14.57
CA PHE A 69 -5.40 -13.24 -15.11
C PHE A 69 -4.49 -12.15 -15.65
N VAL A 70 -3.22 -12.25 -15.32
CA VAL A 70 -2.14 -11.48 -15.93
C VAL A 70 -1.44 -12.41 -16.91
N ASN A 71 -1.67 -12.23 -18.21
CA ASN A 71 -0.95 -12.99 -19.23
C ASN A 71 0.39 -12.31 -19.49
N CYS A 72 1.45 -13.10 -19.50
CA CYS A 72 2.81 -12.65 -19.69
C CYS A 72 3.20 -12.63 -21.17
N PRO A 73 4.10 -11.73 -21.61
CA PRO A 73 4.77 -11.82 -22.89
C PRO A 73 5.70 -13.05 -22.93
N ASP A 74 6.23 -13.38 -24.13
CA ASP A 74 7.13 -14.53 -24.31
C ASP A 74 8.43 -14.40 -23.50
N GLU A 75 8.89 -13.17 -23.29
CA GLU A 75 10.08 -12.84 -22.49
C GLU A 75 9.70 -11.87 -21.38
N TYR A 76 9.97 -12.24 -20.14
CA TYR A 76 9.78 -11.40 -18.96
C TYR A 76 10.62 -11.91 -17.79
N ASP A 77 10.89 -11.04 -16.82
CA ASP A 77 11.51 -11.40 -15.54
C ASP A 77 10.42 -11.84 -14.55
N TYR A 78 10.48 -13.11 -14.14
CA TYR A 78 9.50 -13.70 -13.22
C TYR A 78 9.51 -13.03 -11.85
N ASP A 79 10.71 -12.80 -11.28
CA ASP A 79 10.85 -12.27 -9.93
C ASP A 79 10.43 -10.80 -9.88
N GLU A 80 10.73 -10.04 -10.92
CA GLU A 80 10.30 -8.64 -11.06
C GLU A 80 8.76 -8.53 -11.14
N VAL A 81 8.10 -9.41 -11.88
CA VAL A 81 6.63 -9.45 -11.99
C VAL A 81 6.00 -9.85 -10.66
N VAL A 82 6.54 -10.85 -9.99
CA VAL A 82 6.05 -11.29 -8.68
C VAL A 82 6.21 -10.17 -7.65
N ASP A 83 7.38 -9.51 -7.59
CA ASP A 83 7.60 -8.36 -6.68
C ASP A 83 6.60 -7.24 -6.98
N ALA A 84 6.40 -6.88 -8.23
CA ALA A 84 5.44 -5.85 -8.63
C ALA A 84 4.01 -6.20 -8.16
N LEU A 85 3.56 -7.44 -8.36
CA LEU A 85 2.24 -7.90 -7.95
C LEU A 85 2.09 -7.99 -6.43
N GLN A 86 3.16 -8.30 -5.69
CA GLN A 86 3.18 -8.31 -4.23
C GLN A 86 3.04 -6.92 -3.60
N HIS A 87 3.18 -5.84 -4.38
CA HIS A 87 2.96 -4.46 -3.96
C HIS A 87 1.58 -3.91 -4.34
N VAL A 88 0.68 -4.72 -4.92
CA VAL A 88 -0.67 -4.29 -5.31
C VAL A 88 -1.70 -4.67 -4.23
N PHE A 89 -2.24 -3.67 -3.54
CA PHE A 89 -3.33 -3.90 -2.58
C PHE A 89 -4.59 -4.45 -3.26
N GLY A 90 -5.24 -5.39 -2.58
CA GLY A 90 -6.37 -6.16 -3.09
C GLY A 90 -6.00 -7.58 -3.51
N ILE A 91 -4.73 -7.85 -3.83
CA ILE A 91 -4.24 -9.19 -4.15
C ILE A 91 -3.98 -9.95 -2.85
N VAL A 92 -4.57 -11.14 -2.71
CA VAL A 92 -4.29 -12.05 -1.58
C VAL A 92 -3.45 -13.24 -1.99
N GLY A 93 -3.39 -13.55 -3.29
CA GLY A 93 -2.57 -14.64 -3.81
C GLY A 93 -2.26 -14.45 -5.29
N ILE A 94 -1.03 -14.76 -5.63
CA ILE A 94 -0.49 -14.75 -6.99
C ILE A 94 -0.14 -16.19 -7.32
N CYS A 95 -0.83 -16.77 -8.31
CA CYS A 95 -0.61 -18.15 -8.69
C CYS A 95 -0.01 -18.20 -10.11
N PRO A 96 1.26 -18.57 -10.27
CA PRO A 96 1.80 -18.89 -11.58
C PRO A 96 1.01 -20.07 -12.18
N VAL A 97 0.48 -19.93 -13.39
CA VAL A 97 -0.38 -20.94 -13.99
C VAL A 97 0.16 -21.43 -15.33
N HIS A 98 0.04 -22.74 -15.53
CA HIS A 98 0.17 -23.35 -16.83
C HIS A 98 -1.23 -23.41 -17.48
N ILE A 99 -1.36 -22.87 -18.68
CA ILE A 99 -2.63 -22.76 -19.41
C ILE A 99 -2.59 -23.68 -20.62
N MET A 100 -3.63 -24.52 -20.77
CA MET A 100 -3.76 -25.39 -21.93
C MET A 100 -5.20 -25.39 -22.48
N PRO A 101 -5.41 -25.80 -23.74
CA PRO A 101 -6.78 -26.02 -24.26
C PRO A 101 -7.54 -27.05 -23.44
N VAL A 102 -8.86 -27.06 -23.57
CA VAL A 102 -9.67 -28.16 -23.02
C VAL A 102 -9.40 -29.40 -23.84
N VAL A 103 -8.90 -30.44 -23.18
CA VAL A 103 -8.51 -31.70 -23.77
C VAL A 103 -9.16 -32.88 -23.03
N PRO A 104 -9.17 -34.10 -23.62
CA PRO A 104 -9.59 -35.33 -22.90
C PRO A 104 -8.80 -35.57 -21.63
N VAL A 105 -9.35 -36.36 -20.70
CA VAL A 105 -8.79 -36.58 -19.38
C VAL A 105 -7.40 -37.26 -19.46
N GLU A 106 -7.16 -38.13 -20.41
CA GLU A 106 -5.88 -38.79 -20.63
C GLU A 106 -4.74 -37.81 -20.94
N GLU A 107 -5.05 -36.81 -21.79
CA GLU A 107 -4.10 -35.74 -22.14
C GLU A 107 -3.92 -34.77 -20.94
N LEU A 108 -4.98 -34.51 -20.17
CA LEU A 108 -4.92 -33.71 -18.96
C LEU A 108 -4.08 -34.40 -17.88
N CYS A 109 -4.22 -35.70 -17.68
CA CYS A 109 -3.38 -36.49 -16.77
C CYS A 109 -1.91 -36.44 -17.17
N ALA A 110 -1.61 -36.65 -18.46
CA ALA A 110 -0.26 -36.51 -18.97
C ALA A 110 0.35 -35.11 -18.76
N ALA A 111 -0.45 -34.08 -18.94
CA ALA A 111 -0.03 -32.70 -18.70
C ALA A 111 0.20 -32.44 -17.19
N ALA A 112 -0.67 -32.95 -16.32
CA ALA A 112 -0.53 -32.81 -14.87
C ALA A 112 0.71 -33.55 -14.33
N VAL A 113 1.00 -34.73 -14.86
CA VAL A 113 2.22 -35.49 -14.54
C VAL A 113 3.48 -34.70 -14.96
N ARG A 114 3.51 -34.18 -16.17
CA ARG A 114 4.63 -33.33 -16.61
C ARG A 114 4.78 -32.10 -15.73
N PHE A 115 3.68 -31.37 -15.48
CA PHE A 115 3.68 -30.20 -14.60
C PHE A 115 4.25 -30.56 -13.23
N PHE A 116 3.76 -31.62 -12.59
CA PHE A 116 4.23 -32.07 -11.27
C PHE A 116 5.72 -32.42 -11.30
N GLY A 117 6.15 -33.10 -12.37
CA GLY A 117 7.53 -33.48 -12.58
C GLY A 117 8.50 -32.33 -12.77
N GLU A 118 8.08 -31.27 -13.41
CA GLU A 118 8.89 -30.06 -13.64
C GLU A 118 8.95 -29.15 -12.40
N GLU A 119 7.87 -29.09 -11.62
CA GLU A 119 7.78 -28.24 -10.43
C GLU A 119 8.47 -28.81 -9.19
N TYR A 120 8.47 -30.14 -9.05
CA TYR A 120 8.96 -30.79 -7.84
C TYR A 120 10.06 -31.79 -8.18
N GLU A 121 11.33 -31.40 -7.94
CA GLU A 121 12.49 -32.29 -8.11
C GLU A 121 12.49 -33.41 -7.05
N ASP A 122 12.20 -33.09 -5.79
CA ASP A 122 11.99 -34.06 -4.75
C ASP A 122 10.59 -34.67 -4.88
N ARG A 123 10.56 -36.00 -5.13
CA ARG A 123 9.33 -36.80 -5.29
C ARG A 123 8.80 -37.36 -3.96
N LYS A 124 9.51 -37.20 -2.86
CA LYS A 124 9.10 -37.66 -1.54
C LYS A 124 8.19 -36.67 -0.84
N VAL A 125 7.16 -36.22 -1.54
CA VAL A 125 6.20 -35.24 -1.04
C VAL A 125 4.80 -35.81 -0.95
N THR A 126 4.01 -35.30 -0.02
CA THR A 126 2.57 -35.56 0.01
C THR A 126 1.83 -34.58 -0.85
N PHE A 127 0.84 -35.00 -1.62
CA PHE A 127 0.08 -34.13 -2.48
C PHE A 127 -1.42 -34.43 -2.44
N LYS A 128 -2.19 -33.42 -2.91
CA LYS A 128 -3.62 -33.51 -3.17
C LYS A 128 -3.96 -32.82 -4.48
N VAL A 129 -4.78 -33.43 -5.30
CA VAL A 129 -5.38 -32.80 -6.46
C VAL A 129 -6.66 -32.11 -6.03
N HIS A 130 -6.86 -30.87 -6.46
CA HIS A 130 -8.07 -30.07 -6.22
C HIS A 130 -8.61 -29.54 -7.54
N ALA A 131 -9.43 -30.36 -8.21
CA ALA A 131 -10.07 -29.98 -9.44
C ALA A 131 -11.36 -29.17 -9.18
N ARG A 132 -11.60 -28.18 -10.03
CA ARG A 132 -12.85 -27.41 -10.10
C ARG A 132 -13.33 -27.36 -11.54
N ARG A 133 -14.40 -28.10 -11.82
CA ARG A 133 -15.05 -28.10 -13.12
C ARG A 133 -16.13 -27.01 -13.18
N LEU A 134 -15.89 -25.95 -13.93
CA LEU A 134 -16.88 -24.92 -14.25
C LEU A 134 -17.48 -25.13 -15.64
N ALA A 135 -16.73 -25.72 -16.57
CA ALA A 135 -17.23 -26.14 -17.88
C ALA A 135 -18.14 -27.38 -17.72
N LYS A 136 -19.47 -27.16 -17.74
CA LYS A 136 -20.46 -28.22 -17.54
C LYS A 136 -20.45 -29.29 -18.61
N ASN A 137 -19.91 -28.99 -19.78
CA ASN A 137 -19.74 -29.89 -20.92
C ASN A 137 -18.51 -30.80 -20.84
N TYR A 138 -17.64 -30.64 -19.83
CA TYR A 138 -16.55 -31.57 -19.61
C TYR A 138 -17.10 -32.90 -19.10
N PRO A 139 -16.68 -34.07 -19.64
CA PRO A 139 -17.35 -35.34 -19.43
C PRO A 139 -17.27 -35.89 -17.99
N MET A 140 -16.25 -35.50 -17.23
CA MET A 140 -16.00 -35.93 -15.86
C MET A 140 -16.33 -34.84 -14.84
N ASP A 141 -16.75 -35.28 -13.64
CA ASP A 141 -16.89 -34.37 -12.52
C ASP A 141 -15.56 -34.06 -11.83
N SER A 142 -15.57 -33.13 -10.84
CA SER A 142 -14.35 -32.72 -10.16
C SER A 142 -13.72 -33.80 -9.31
N MET A 143 -14.52 -34.76 -8.81
CA MET A 143 -14.02 -35.89 -7.98
C MET A 143 -13.36 -36.93 -8.86
N GLU A 144 -13.97 -37.24 -9.98
CA GLU A 144 -13.41 -38.13 -11.00
C GLU A 144 -12.07 -37.60 -11.53
N VAL A 145 -12.03 -36.31 -11.89
CA VAL A 145 -10.76 -35.68 -12.32
C VAL A 145 -9.68 -35.69 -11.24
N ASN A 146 -10.04 -35.50 -9.95
CA ASN A 146 -9.09 -35.64 -8.85
C ASN A 146 -8.49 -37.06 -8.77
N ALA A 147 -9.35 -38.07 -8.93
CA ALA A 147 -8.93 -39.46 -8.82
C ALA A 147 -8.01 -39.88 -9.99
N GLU A 148 -8.38 -39.54 -11.22
CA GLU A 148 -7.59 -39.84 -12.42
C GLU A 148 -6.22 -39.20 -12.41
N ILE A 149 -6.15 -37.87 -12.14
CA ILE A 149 -4.88 -37.17 -12.06
C ILE A 149 -4.04 -37.70 -10.89
N GLY A 150 -4.68 -37.95 -9.73
CA GLY A 150 -3.99 -38.52 -8.57
C GLY A 150 -3.37 -39.83 -8.85
N ALA A 151 -4.11 -40.77 -9.51
CA ALA A 151 -3.62 -42.06 -9.92
C ALA A 151 -2.46 -41.94 -10.93
N ALA A 152 -2.58 -41.10 -11.94
CA ALA A 152 -1.54 -40.89 -12.94
C ALA A 152 -0.22 -40.37 -12.33
N ILE A 153 -0.30 -39.43 -11.35
CA ILE A 153 0.88 -38.94 -10.63
C ILE A 153 1.53 -40.03 -9.79
N LEU A 154 0.74 -40.84 -9.06
CA LEU A 154 1.25 -41.97 -8.27
C LEU A 154 1.91 -43.04 -9.13
N GLU A 155 1.36 -43.32 -10.32
CA GLU A 155 1.95 -44.28 -11.27
C GLU A 155 3.29 -43.78 -11.81
N ALA A 156 3.34 -42.47 -12.17
CA ALA A 156 4.56 -41.88 -12.73
C ALA A 156 5.66 -41.62 -11.68
N TYR A 157 5.27 -41.37 -10.43
CA TYR A 157 6.16 -41.02 -9.33
C TYR A 157 5.83 -41.82 -8.06
N PRO A 158 6.25 -43.08 -7.97
CA PRO A 158 5.89 -43.99 -6.87
C PRO A 158 6.37 -43.55 -5.48
N GLU A 159 7.31 -42.60 -5.40
CA GLU A 159 7.80 -42.03 -4.15
C GLU A 159 6.81 -41.05 -3.52
N THR A 160 5.88 -40.51 -4.29
CA THR A 160 4.86 -39.56 -3.81
C THR A 160 3.77 -40.27 -3.02
N ARG A 161 3.05 -39.54 -2.19
CA ARG A 161 1.90 -40.06 -1.43
C ARG A 161 0.75 -39.06 -1.48
N VAL A 162 -0.47 -39.57 -1.49
CA VAL A 162 -1.66 -38.72 -1.36
C VAL A 162 -1.93 -38.44 0.12
N ASP A 163 -2.11 -37.17 0.45
CA ASP A 163 -2.63 -36.72 1.74
C ASP A 163 -3.78 -35.74 1.50
N VAL A 164 -5.00 -36.13 1.88
CA VAL A 164 -6.20 -35.33 1.65
C VAL A 164 -6.47 -34.30 2.75
N HIS A 165 -5.72 -34.36 3.87
CA HIS A 165 -5.90 -33.48 5.04
C HIS A 165 -4.87 -32.38 5.07
N GLU A 166 -3.58 -32.74 5.10
CA GLU A 166 -2.45 -31.78 5.21
C GLU A 166 -1.39 -32.05 4.12
N PRO A 167 -1.73 -31.91 2.83
CA PRO A 167 -0.77 -32.16 1.75
C PRO A 167 0.31 -31.05 1.73
N GLN A 168 1.56 -31.45 1.48
CA GLN A 168 2.66 -30.52 1.22
C GLN A 168 2.46 -29.78 -0.11
N VAL A 169 1.86 -30.45 -1.09
CA VAL A 169 1.57 -29.90 -2.42
C VAL A 169 0.07 -29.97 -2.72
N MET A 170 -0.53 -28.83 -3.02
CA MET A 170 -1.92 -28.77 -3.51
C MET A 170 -1.90 -28.48 -5.02
N LEU A 171 -2.10 -29.49 -5.84
CA LEU A 171 -2.23 -29.31 -7.29
C LEU A 171 -3.66 -28.85 -7.63
N HIS A 172 -3.81 -27.62 -8.03
CA HIS A 172 -5.09 -27.07 -8.49
C HIS A 172 -5.27 -27.29 -9.97
N VAL A 173 -6.47 -27.74 -10.36
CA VAL A 173 -6.89 -27.93 -11.75
C VAL A 173 -8.23 -27.22 -11.95
N GLU A 174 -8.25 -26.11 -12.67
CA GLU A 174 -9.50 -25.42 -13.01
C GLU A 174 -9.87 -25.68 -14.48
N ILE A 175 -11.01 -26.35 -14.73
CA ILE A 175 -11.53 -26.63 -16.08
C ILE A 175 -12.64 -25.62 -16.38
N ARG A 176 -12.34 -24.72 -17.31
CA ARG A 176 -13.21 -23.63 -17.78
C ARG A 176 -13.22 -23.61 -19.32
N GLU A 177 -13.18 -22.41 -19.95
CA GLU A 177 -12.93 -22.22 -21.38
C GLU A 177 -11.52 -22.73 -21.79
N ARG A 178 -10.64 -22.80 -20.83
CA ARG A 178 -9.28 -23.40 -20.88
C ARG A 178 -9.05 -24.21 -19.60
N ILE A 179 -8.00 -24.97 -19.56
CA ILE A 179 -7.55 -25.68 -18.37
C ILE A 179 -6.38 -24.91 -17.76
N TYR A 180 -6.42 -24.74 -16.44
CA TYR A 180 -5.41 -24.02 -15.65
C TYR A 180 -4.84 -24.97 -14.60
N LEU A 181 -3.53 -25.20 -14.62
CA LEU A 181 -2.78 -26.00 -13.65
C LEU A 181 -1.90 -25.07 -12.83
N TYR A 182 -1.95 -25.17 -11.51
CA TYR A 182 -1.06 -24.43 -10.60
C TYR A 182 -0.97 -25.12 -9.24
N SER A 183 0.17 -24.97 -8.56
CA SER A 183 0.39 -25.51 -7.23
C SER A 183 0.91 -24.47 -6.23
N HIS A 184 1.50 -23.39 -6.72
CA HIS A 184 2.03 -22.34 -5.89
C HIS A 184 1.01 -21.20 -5.71
N VAL A 185 0.95 -20.69 -4.46
CA VAL A 185 0.17 -19.48 -4.14
C VAL A 185 1.09 -18.53 -3.37
N ILE A 186 1.68 -17.61 -4.09
CA ILE A 186 2.54 -16.57 -3.51
C ILE A 186 1.64 -15.55 -2.79
N PRO A 187 1.90 -15.25 -1.51
CA PRO A 187 1.07 -14.30 -0.77
C PRO A 187 1.14 -12.88 -1.34
N GLY A 188 -0.02 -12.25 -1.51
CA GLY A 188 -0.15 -10.81 -1.78
C GLY A 188 -0.43 -10.01 -0.51
N PRO A 189 -0.43 -8.67 -0.58
CA PRO A 189 -0.60 -7.80 0.58
C PRO A 189 -2.03 -7.80 1.16
N GLY A 190 -3.01 -8.28 0.40
CA GLY A 190 -4.42 -8.18 0.78
C GLY A 190 -4.98 -6.74 0.73
N GLY A 191 -6.06 -6.49 1.46
CA GLY A 191 -6.69 -5.17 1.52
C GLY A 191 -7.60 -4.84 0.35
N LEU A 192 -7.68 -3.55 -0.02
CA LEU A 192 -8.53 -3.02 -1.07
C LEU A 192 -7.70 -2.19 -2.07
N PRO A 193 -8.08 -2.12 -3.32
CA PRO A 193 -7.39 -1.32 -4.34
C PRO A 193 -7.33 0.16 -3.96
N ILE A 194 -6.21 0.81 -4.22
CA ILE A 194 -6.00 2.24 -3.97
C ILE A 194 -7.06 3.09 -4.67
N GLY A 195 -7.58 4.11 -3.97
CA GLY A 195 -8.63 5.01 -4.44
C GLY A 195 -10.05 4.45 -4.31
N SER A 196 -10.21 3.23 -3.77
CA SER A 196 -11.55 2.66 -3.52
C SER A 196 -12.25 3.25 -2.29
N ALA A 197 -11.51 3.89 -1.38
CA ALA A 197 -12.01 4.48 -0.13
C ALA A 197 -11.78 6.00 -0.03
N GLY A 198 -11.50 6.69 -1.15
CA GLY A 198 -11.25 8.14 -1.15
C GLY A 198 -9.77 8.49 -1.04
N LYS A 199 -9.48 9.70 -0.57
CA LYS A 199 -8.14 10.30 -0.46
C LYS A 199 -7.93 10.89 0.93
N ALA A 200 -6.71 10.80 1.46
CA ALA A 200 -6.38 11.33 2.79
C ALA A 200 -4.99 11.97 2.82
N MET A 201 -4.83 12.95 3.71
CA MET A 201 -3.59 13.66 3.98
C MET A 201 -2.85 12.99 5.13
N LEU A 202 -1.67 12.42 4.85
CA LEU A 202 -0.80 11.82 5.85
C LEU A 202 0.13 12.89 6.44
N LEU A 203 0.09 13.09 7.76
CA LEU A 203 1.13 13.82 8.46
C LEU A 203 2.37 12.92 8.56
N LEU A 204 3.27 13.04 7.59
CA LEU A 204 4.46 12.21 7.46
C LEU A 204 5.63 12.85 8.22
N SER A 205 6.35 12.06 8.99
CA SER A 205 7.56 12.45 9.72
C SER A 205 8.69 11.47 9.41
N GLY A 206 9.90 11.78 9.85
CA GLY A 206 11.06 10.90 9.75
C GLY A 206 11.03 9.71 10.73
N GLY A 207 10.02 9.60 11.59
CA GLY A 207 9.87 8.51 12.56
C GLY A 207 9.30 7.22 11.96
N ILE A 208 9.29 6.17 12.80
CA ILE A 208 8.82 4.82 12.43
C ILE A 208 7.29 4.78 12.21
N ASP A 209 6.53 5.57 12.97
CA ASP A 209 5.09 5.40 13.13
C ASP A 209 4.29 5.92 11.93
N SER A 210 4.60 7.12 11.43
CA SER A 210 3.81 7.76 10.37
C SER A 210 3.87 7.02 9.02
N PRO A 211 5.01 6.44 8.55
CA PRO A 211 5.03 5.61 7.35
C PRO A 211 4.14 4.36 7.48
N VAL A 212 4.17 3.70 8.64
CA VAL A 212 3.32 2.53 8.92
C VAL A 212 1.84 2.92 8.92
N ALA A 213 1.49 4.05 9.54
CA ALA A 213 0.12 4.57 9.54
C ALA A 213 -0.40 4.84 8.12
N GLY A 214 0.41 5.50 7.29
CA GLY A 214 0.09 5.75 5.89
C GLY A 214 -0.14 4.45 5.12
N TRP A 215 0.79 3.50 5.22
CA TRP A 215 0.68 2.20 4.57
C TRP A 215 -0.58 1.43 5.00
N MET A 216 -0.91 1.41 6.30
CA MET A 216 -2.11 0.73 6.81
C MET A 216 -3.40 1.34 6.26
N CYS A 217 -3.49 2.66 6.19
CA CYS A 217 -4.63 3.35 5.61
C CYS A 217 -4.72 3.14 4.09
N ALA A 218 -3.59 3.18 3.39
CA ALA A 218 -3.52 2.86 1.97
C ALA A 218 -4.00 1.43 1.68
N LYS A 219 -3.60 0.45 2.51
CA LYS A 219 -4.09 -0.94 2.42
C LYS A 219 -5.62 -1.05 2.54
N ARG A 220 -6.30 -0.06 3.12
CA ARG A 220 -7.77 0.02 3.17
C ARG A 220 -8.39 0.76 1.98
N GLY A 221 -7.57 1.07 0.96
CA GLY A 221 -8.01 1.65 -0.29
C GLY A 221 -7.92 3.18 -0.36
N LEU A 222 -7.32 3.85 0.61
CA LEU A 222 -7.10 5.29 0.56
C LEU A 222 -5.94 5.65 -0.36
N ARG A 223 -6.14 6.65 -1.23
CA ARG A 223 -5.06 7.36 -1.89
C ARG A 223 -4.41 8.32 -0.89
N LEU A 224 -3.10 8.50 -0.96
CA LEU A 224 -2.37 9.36 -0.03
C LEU A 224 -1.78 10.57 -0.74
N ASP A 225 -1.98 11.75 -0.13
CA ASP A 225 -1.05 12.86 -0.16
C ASP A 225 -0.37 12.92 1.22
N ALA A 226 0.75 13.61 1.33
CA ALA A 226 1.48 13.73 2.59
C ALA A 226 1.88 15.19 2.86
N VAL A 227 1.94 15.56 4.13
CA VAL A 227 2.48 16.82 4.59
C VAL A 227 3.61 16.56 5.58
N TYR A 228 4.74 17.23 5.37
CA TYR A 228 5.88 17.25 6.27
C TYR A 228 6.13 18.69 6.76
N PHE A 229 6.39 18.83 8.05
CA PHE A 229 6.72 20.10 8.67
C PHE A 229 8.22 20.15 8.94
N ASN A 230 8.93 21.00 8.21
CA ASN A 230 10.34 21.25 8.47
C ASN A 230 10.53 22.57 9.24
N ALA A 231 11.68 22.75 9.86
CA ALA A 231 12.01 23.96 10.61
C ALA A 231 13.49 24.37 10.39
N PRO A 232 13.88 24.78 9.17
CA PRO A 232 15.25 25.25 8.95
C PRO A 232 15.52 26.56 9.71
N PRO A 233 16.74 26.78 10.28
CA PRO A 233 17.92 25.91 10.20
C PRO A 233 17.95 24.79 11.27
N TYR A 234 16.92 24.62 12.07
CA TYR A 234 16.88 23.66 13.17
C TYR A 234 16.72 22.22 12.70
N THR A 235 16.02 22.00 11.59
CA THR A 235 16.02 20.70 10.88
C THR A 235 16.98 20.74 9.71
N SER A 236 17.71 19.65 9.48
CA SER A 236 18.67 19.56 8.39
C SER A 236 18.01 19.14 7.07
N GLU A 237 18.70 19.42 5.94
CA GLU A 237 18.30 18.88 4.63
C GLU A 237 18.25 17.34 4.61
N ARG A 238 19.10 16.69 5.43
CA ARG A 238 19.07 15.24 5.59
C ARG A 238 17.81 14.74 6.26
N ALA A 239 17.20 15.53 7.15
CA ALA A 239 15.89 15.20 7.73
C ALA A 239 14.78 15.24 6.67
N LEU A 240 14.78 16.23 5.78
CA LEU A 240 13.87 16.29 4.64
C LEU A 240 14.11 15.10 3.68
N GLN A 241 15.37 14.82 3.32
CA GLN A 241 15.68 13.70 2.45
C GLN A 241 15.19 12.37 3.03
N LYS A 242 15.36 12.15 4.34
CA LYS A 242 14.83 10.97 5.05
C LYS A 242 13.31 10.82 4.86
N VAL A 243 12.55 11.90 4.95
CA VAL A 243 11.09 11.89 4.75
C VAL A 243 10.74 11.60 3.30
N ILE A 244 11.50 12.15 2.35
CA ILE A 244 11.34 11.84 0.92
C ILE A 244 11.58 10.36 0.65
N ASP A 245 12.64 9.79 1.23
CA ASP A 245 12.97 8.35 1.08
C ASP A 245 11.86 7.47 1.67
N LEU A 246 11.28 7.86 2.82
CA LEU A 246 10.12 7.17 3.41
C LEU A 246 8.87 7.27 2.53
N ALA A 247 8.62 8.44 1.94
CA ALA A 247 7.53 8.60 0.98
C ALA A 247 7.75 7.73 -0.27
N ALA A 248 8.99 7.62 -0.77
CA ALA A 248 9.35 6.76 -1.89
C ALA A 248 9.09 5.28 -1.57
N ILE A 249 9.44 4.82 -0.36
CA ILE A 249 9.14 3.45 0.10
C ILE A 249 7.64 3.19 0.10
N ILE A 250 6.83 4.09 0.66
CA ILE A 250 5.36 3.94 0.68
C ILE A 250 4.80 3.96 -0.75
N SER A 251 5.37 4.77 -1.64
CA SER A 251 4.91 4.93 -3.02
C SER A 251 4.98 3.65 -3.85
N ARG A 252 5.79 2.67 -3.46
CA ARG A 252 5.80 1.32 -4.07
C ARG A 252 4.41 0.66 -4.02
N TRP A 253 3.65 0.96 -2.97
CA TRP A 253 2.33 0.40 -2.70
C TRP A 253 1.18 1.29 -3.19
N THR A 254 1.38 2.62 -3.10
CA THR A 254 0.30 3.60 -3.31
C THR A 254 0.32 4.25 -4.68
N GLY A 255 1.41 4.10 -5.42
CA GLY A 255 1.77 4.99 -6.50
C GLY A 255 2.32 6.33 -5.98
N PRO A 256 2.61 7.30 -6.85
CA PRO A 256 3.23 8.57 -6.47
C PRO A 256 2.46 9.31 -5.38
N ILE A 257 3.20 9.89 -4.41
CA ILE A 257 2.68 10.70 -3.30
C ILE A 257 3.03 12.15 -3.56
N TYR A 258 2.05 13.05 -3.43
CA TYR A 258 2.28 14.49 -3.38
C TYR A 258 2.67 14.85 -1.96
N LEU A 259 3.96 15.20 -1.76
CA LEU A 259 4.52 15.56 -0.47
C LEU A 259 4.61 17.08 -0.37
N HIS A 260 3.81 17.67 0.51
CA HIS A 260 3.81 19.08 0.88
C HIS A 260 4.87 19.34 1.93
N ASN A 261 5.87 20.14 1.61
CA ASN A 261 6.99 20.47 2.50
C ASN A 261 6.78 21.86 3.09
N ILE A 262 6.22 21.95 4.28
CA ILE A 262 5.83 23.18 4.96
C ILE A 262 6.96 23.69 5.86
N ASN A 263 7.38 24.94 5.65
CA ASN A 263 8.28 25.61 6.61
C ASN A 263 7.51 26.07 7.83
N PHE A 264 7.74 25.42 8.95
CA PHE A 264 7.07 25.67 10.24
C PHE A 264 7.89 26.54 11.20
N THR A 265 9.08 27.02 10.80
CA THR A 265 10.04 27.72 11.67
C THR A 265 9.44 28.93 12.35
N ASP A 266 8.88 29.86 11.58
CA ASP A 266 8.36 31.13 12.13
C ASP A 266 7.20 30.88 13.11
N ILE A 267 6.31 29.94 12.78
CA ILE A 267 5.19 29.52 13.63
C ILE A 267 5.71 28.90 14.93
N GLN A 268 6.70 28.01 14.82
CA GLN A 268 7.28 27.31 15.97
C GLN A 268 7.97 28.27 16.95
N LEU A 269 8.76 29.22 16.43
CA LEU A 269 9.43 30.22 17.23
C LEU A 269 8.43 31.18 17.88
N TYR A 270 7.36 31.55 17.20
CA TYR A 270 6.34 32.44 17.74
C TYR A 270 5.54 31.75 18.86
N ILE A 271 5.22 30.46 18.69
CA ILE A 271 4.61 29.65 19.76
C ILE A 271 5.55 29.56 20.96
N TYR A 272 6.85 29.31 20.72
CA TYR A 272 7.84 29.21 21.78
C TYR A 272 7.97 30.50 22.60
N ASP A 273 7.88 31.68 21.95
CA ASP A 273 7.97 33.00 22.62
C ASP A 273 6.70 33.34 23.43
N LYS A 274 5.52 32.95 22.95
CA LYS A 274 4.23 33.45 23.49
C LYS A 274 3.49 32.46 24.37
N CYS A 275 3.81 31.15 24.33
CA CYS A 275 3.06 30.12 25.03
C CYS A 275 3.85 29.44 26.16
N PRO A 276 3.19 28.84 27.16
CA PRO A 276 3.84 28.05 28.19
C PRO A 276 4.65 26.89 27.60
N HIS A 277 5.89 26.73 28.04
CA HIS A 277 6.81 25.76 27.45
C HIS A 277 6.37 24.29 27.65
N ASP A 278 5.66 23.96 28.71
CA ASP A 278 5.13 22.62 28.97
C ASP A 278 3.97 22.24 28.04
N GLU A 279 3.34 23.21 27.38
CA GLU A 279 2.25 23.01 26.41
C GLU A 279 2.68 23.12 24.96
N LEU A 280 3.95 23.49 24.66
CA LEU A 280 4.44 23.76 23.31
C LEU A 280 4.10 22.63 22.32
N THR A 281 4.39 21.38 22.68
CA THR A 281 4.12 20.23 21.79
C THR A 281 2.65 20.13 21.42
N ILE A 282 1.74 20.37 22.35
CA ILE A 282 0.29 20.31 22.11
C ILE A 282 -0.14 21.45 21.18
N ILE A 283 0.31 22.68 21.45
CA ILE A 283 -0.07 23.87 20.67
C ILE A 283 0.53 23.76 19.24
N MET A 284 1.80 23.40 19.09
CA MET A 284 2.41 23.16 17.78
C MET A 284 1.61 22.12 16.97
N ARG A 285 1.26 20.98 17.58
CA ARG A 285 0.48 19.93 16.91
C ARG A 285 -0.90 20.44 16.49
N ARG A 286 -1.55 21.28 17.26
CA ARG A 286 -2.82 21.89 16.86
C ARG A 286 -2.67 22.77 15.61
N TYR A 287 -1.59 23.54 15.48
CA TYR A 287 -1.31 24.32 14.26
C TYR A 287 -0.91 23.43 13.08
N MET A 288 -0.14 22.38 13.31
CA MET A 288 0.14 21.38 12.26
C MET A 288 -1.13 20.73 11.72
N MET A 289 -2.07 20.38 12.60
CA MET A 289 -3.37 19.81 12.20
C MET A 289 -4.21 20.82 11.39
N ARG A 290 -4.28 22.11 11.81
CA ARG A 290 -4.97 23.17 11.05
C ARG A 290 -4.38 23.37 9.65
N ILE A 291 -3.05 23.40 9.52
CA ILE A 291 -2.35 23.54 8.24
C ILE A 291 -2.59 22.28 7.38
N ALA A 292 -2.46 21.09 7.96
CA ALA A 292 -2.72 19.84 7.24
C ALA A 292 -4.17 19.77 6.70
N GLU A 293 -5.16 20.22 7.49
CA GLU A 293 -6.56 20.30 7.07
C GLU A 293 -6.79 21.34 5.97
N ALA A 294 -6.13 22.50 6.05
CA ALA A 294 -6.19 23.52 5.01
C ALA A 294 -5.64 23.01 3.66
N ILE A 295 -4.50 22.28 3.70
CA ILE A 295 -3.93 21.64 2.51
C ILE A 295 -4.86 20.52 2.01
N ALA A 296 -5.40 19.70 2.92
CA ALA A 296 -6.35 18.62 2.59
C ALA A 296 -7.56 19.18 1.81
N GLY A 297 -8.11 20.33 2.23
CA GLY A 297 -9.19 21.01 1.52
C GLY A 297 -8.82 21.45 0.10
N ARG A 298 -7.56 21.89 -0.12
CA ARG A 298 -7.06 22.29 -1.45
C ARG A 298 -6.80 21.10 -2.38
N THR A 299 -6.51 19.93 -1.81
CA THR A 299 -6.12 18.71 -2.52
C THR A 299 -7.20 17.64 -2.55
N GLU A 300 -8.43 17.99 -2.16
CA GLU A 300 -9.59 17.08 -2.11
C GLU A 300 -9.37 15.84 -1.23
N CYS A 301 -8.56 15.97 -0.17
CA CYS A 301 -8.44 14.94 0.85
C CYS A 301 -9.63 15.02 1.82
N GLU A 302 -10.21 13.87 2.13
CA GLU A 302 -11.44 13.73 2.94
C GLU A 302 -11.15 13.38 4.40
N ALA A 303 -9.87 13.13 4.74
CA ALA A 303 -9.43 12.77 6.09
C ALA A 303 -7.96 13.15 6.31
N LEU A 304 -7.55 13.22 7.58
CA LEU A 304 -6.16 13.28 8.01
C LEU A 304 -5.72 11.93 8.55
N ILE A 305 -4.44 11.60 8.43
CA ILE A 305 -3.84 10.38 8.99
C ILE A 305 -2.65 10.77 9.86
N THR A 306 -2.61 10.26 11.09
CA THR A 306 -1.47 10.42 12.01
C THR A 306 -0.93 9.09 12.51
N GLY A 307 0.37 9.04 12.83
CA GLY A 307 1.06 7.87 13.39
C GLY A 307 0.97 7.77 14.91
N GLU A 308 -0.08 8.29 15.53
CA GLU A 308 -0.22 8.31 16.98
C GLU A 308 -0.59 6.94 17.54
N SER A 309 0.13 6.52 18.62
CA SER A 309 -0.20 5.36 19.45
C SER A 309 -0.45 5.80 20.89
N LEU A 310 -1.50 5.27 21.53
CA LEU A 310 -1.93 5.71 22.85
C LEU A 310 -0.86 5.41 23.90
N GLY A 311 -0.45 6.45 24.62
CA GLY A 311 0.49 6.32 25.75
C GLY A 311 1.96 6.16 25.35
N GLN A 312 2.31 6.21 24.07
CA GLN A 312 3.69 6.06 23.62
C GLN A 312 4.57 7.24 24.05
N VAL A 313 4.05 8.46 24.00
CA VAL A 313 4.72 9.69 24.47
C VAL A 313 3.71 10.60 25.19
N ALA A 314 4.20 11.62 25.92
CA ALA A 314 3.40 12.54 26.72
C ALA A 314 2.27 13.24 25.94
N SER A 315 2.49 13.55 24.67
CA SER A 315 1.50 14.16 23.79
C SER A 315 0.47 13.18 23.19
N GLN A 316 0.57 11.90 23.51
CA GLN A 316 -0.31 10.84 22.98
C GLN A 316 -1.20 10.22 24.09
N THR A 317 -1.55 11.00 25.09
CA THR A 317 -2.59 10.61 26.08
C THR A 317 -3.98 10.88 25.49
N THR A 318 -5.01 10.24 26.00
CA THR A 318 -6.41 10.46 25.57
C THR A 318 -6.78 11.95 25.59
N ARG A 319 -6.37 12.69 26.63
CA ARG A 319 -6.65 14.14 26.74
C ARG A 319 -5.86 14.95 25.72
N SER A 320 -4.57 14.62 25.53
CA SER A 320 -3.74 15.28 24.51
C SER A 320 -4.30 15.08 23.10
N LEU A 321 -4.72 13.85 22.78
CA LEU A 321 -5.35 13.54 21.50
C LEU A 321 -6.69 14.27 21.32
N ALA A 322 -7.52 14.36 22.35
CA ALA A 322 -8.78 15.11 22.30
C ALA A 322 -8.53 16.61 22.01
N VAL A 323 -7.56 17.21 22.71
CA VAL A 323 -7.20 18.63 22.53
C VAL A 323 -6.62 18.89 21.15
N THR A 324 -5.73 18.04 20.62
CA THR A 324 -5.21 18.19 19.26
C THR A 324 -6.27 17.95 18.19
N ASN A 325 -7.20 17.02 18.42
CA ASN A 325 -8.29 16.74 17.50
C ASN A 325 -9.35 17.85 17.43
N ALA A 326 -9.50 18.63 18.49
CA ALA A 326 -10.55 19.66 18.58
C ALA A 326 -10.45 20.79 17.53
N VAL A 327 -9.30 20.92 16.83
CA VAL A 327 -9.10 21.88 15.74
C VAL A 327 -9.45 21.34 14.36
N CYS A 328 -9.77 20.04 14.25
CA CYS A 328 -10.07 19.41 12.97
C CYS A 328 -11.58 19.24 12.80
N THR A 329 -12.06 19.46 11.58
CA THR A 329 -13.41 19.14 11.12
C THR A 329 -13.44 17.86 10.32
N LEU A 330 -12.34 17.53 9.62
CA LEU A 330 -12.16 16.27 8.94
C LEU A 330 -11.92 15.11 9.93
N PRO A 331 -12.35 13.88 9.59
CA PRO A 331 -11.99 12.71 10.36
C PRO A 331 -10.47 12.52 10.42
N VAL A 332 -9.95 12.19 11.62
CA VAL A 332 -8.54 11.91 11.85
C VAL A 332 -8.36 10.42 12.09
N PHE A 333 -7.75 9.72 11.14
CA PHE A 333 -7.46 8.30 11.24
C PHE A 333 -6.16 8.06 12.00
N ARG A 334 -6.24 7.20 13.02
CA ARG A 334 -5.12 6.79 13.88
C ARG A 334 -5.00 5.27 13.85
N PRO A 335 -4.49 4.69 12.75
CA PRO A 335 -4.48 3.23 12.61
C PRO A 335 -3.61 2.52 13.65
N LEU A 336 -2.67 3.24 14.29
CA LEU A 336 -1.76 2.68 15.28
C LEU A 336 -2.23 2.87 16.73
N ILE A 337 -3.42 3.41 16.97
CA ILE A 337 -3.84 3.86 18.29
C ILE A 337 -3.77 2.78 19.38
N ALA A 338 -3.92 1.51 19.01
CA ALA A 338 -3.91 0.35 19.91
C ALA A 338 -2.70 -0.58 19.71
N PHE A 339 -1.74 -0.17 18.87
CA PHE A 339 -0.52 -0.94 18.62
C PHE A 339 0.55 -0.61 19.64
N ASP A 340 1.29 -1.60 20.10
CA ASP A 340 2.51 -1.38 20.83
C ASP A 340 3.71 -1.10 19.88
N LYS A 341 4.86 -0.75 20.45
CA LYS A 341 6.01 -0.35 19.64
C LYS A 341 6.57 -1.50 18.80
N GLU A 342 6.52 -2.73 19.30
CA GLU A 342 7.02 -3.92 18.59
C GLU A 342 6.17 -4.27 17.37
N ASP A 343 4.85 -4.15 17.46
CA ASP A 343 3.94 -4.33 16.32
C ASP A 343 4.23 -3.33 15.20
N ILE A 344 4.47 -2.07 15.58
CA ILE A 344 4.79 -1.00 14.64
C ILE A 344 6.15 -1.26 13.97
N ILE A 345 7.18 -1.63 14.76
CA ILE A 345 8.52 -1.97 14.25
C ILE A 345 8.44 -3.16 13.29
N THR A 346 7.70 -4.20 13.66
CA THR A 346 7.51 -5.40 12.82
C THR A 346 6.89 -5.03 11.48
N THR A 347 5.87 -4.17 11.49
CA THR A 347 5.25 -3.69 10.27
C THR A 347 6.19 -2.80 9.45
N SER A 348 6.95 -1.91 10.12
CA SER A 348 7.93 -1.03 9.49
C SER A 348 9.03 -1.82 8.76
N LYS A 349 9.54 -2.88 9.38
CA LYS A 349 10.50 -3.81 8.76
C LYS A 349 9.89 -4.51 7.54
N ARG A 350 8.66 -5.01 7.66
CA ARG A 350 7.96 -5.68 6.57
C ARG A 350 7.77 -4.81 5.33
N ILE A 351 7.53 -3.50 5.50
CA ILE A 351 7.37 -2.56 4.39
C ILE A 351 8.69 -1.93 3.92
N GLY A 352 9.81 -2.26 4.55
CA GLY A 352 11.15 -1.74 4.21
C GLY A 352 11.42 -0.32 4.69
N ALA A 353 10.61 0.24 5.60
CA ALA A 353 10.74 1.62 6.08
C ALA A 353 11.63 1.75 7.34
N TYR A 354 11.89 0.65 8.04
CA TYR A 354 12.54 0.67 9.35
C TYR A 354 13.93 1.29 9.32
N ASP A 355 14.82 0.82 8.45
CA ASP A 355 16.22 1.24 8.41
C ASP A 355 16.36 2.74 8.08
N THR A 356 15.52 3.24 7.18
CA THR A 356 15.43 4.69 6.90
C THR A 356 14.88 5.45 8.09
N SER A 357 13.85 4.94 8.77
CA SER A 357 13.19 5.62 9.90
C SER A 357 14.10 5.81 11.11
N ILE A 358 15.08 4.93 11.33
CA ILE A 358 16.01 5.01 12.49
C ILE A 358 17.25 5.86 12.23
N LEU A 359 17.41 6.45 11.04
CA LEU A 359 18.50 7.38 10.78
C LEU A 359 18.47 8.57 11.76
N PRO A 360 19.62 9.05 12.26
CA PRO A 360 19.70 10.01 13.37
C PRO A 360 19.46 11.47 12.92
N TYR A 361 18.39 11.71 12.17
CA TYR A 361 17.99 13.05 11.74
C TYR A 361 16.66 13.41 12.41
N GLU A 362 16.68 14.52 13.16
CA GLU A 362 15.57 14.93 14.01
C GLU A 362 14.48 15.68 13.25
N ASP A 363 13.23 15.44 13.65
CA ASP A 363 12.06 16.17 13.19
C ASP A 363 11.85 17.47 13.98
N CYS A 364 11.09 18.41 13.41
CA CYS A 364 10.83 19.74 14.03
C CYS A 364 10.20 19.62 15.44
N CYS A 365 9.42 18.59 15.73
CA CYS A 365 8.75 18.41 17.01
C CYS A 365 9.71 18.09 18.17
N THR A 366 10.94 17.66 17.89
CA THR A 366 11.91 17.27 18.94
C THR A 366 12.79 18.43 19.40
N ILE A 367 12.81 19.55 18.64
CA ILE A 367 13.75 20.65 18.86
C ILE A 367 13.43 21.43 20.15
N PHE A 368 12.14 21.65 20.44
CA PHE A 368 11.68 22.46 21.57
C PHE A 368 10.83 21.64 22.56
N VAL A 369 11.31 20.43 22.91
CA VAL A 369 10.62 19.59 23.89
C VAL A 369 10.83 20.12 25.29
N ALA A 370 9.73 20.35 26.02
CA ALA A 370 9.78 20.70 27.41
C ALA A 370 10.35 19.57 28.27
N LYS A 371 11.08 19.90 29.35
CA LYS A 371 11.55 18.91 30.34
C LYS A 371 10.40 18.14 30.99
N HIS A 372 9.25 18.81 31.17
CA HIS A 372 8.05 18.25 31.78
C HIS A 372 6.82 18.62 30.94
N PRO A 373 6.57 17.93 29.81
CA PRO A 373 5.42 18.25 28.95
C PRO A 373 4.09 17.90 29.65
N VAL A 374 3.06 18.69 29.41
CA VAL A 374 1.73 18.44 29.95
C VAL A 374 1.15 17.14 29.37
N THR A 375 0.70 16.24 30.26
CA THR A 375 0.08 14.95 29.89
C THR A 375 -1.43 14.95 30.02
N LYS A 376 -2.00 15.95 30.68
CA LYS A 376 -3.44 16.09 30.92
C LYS A 376 -3.92 17.51 30.57
N PRO A 377 -3.71 17.97 29.32
CA PRO A 377 -4.13 19.30 28.92
C PRO A 377 -5.65 19.46 29.03
N LEU A 378 -6.09 20.66 29.37
CA LEU A 378 -7.50 21.07 29.36
C LEU A 378 -7.71 21.96 28.12
N LEU A 379 -8.70 21.62 27.27
CA LEU A 379 -8.95 22.33 26.02
C LEU A 379 -9.10 23.84 26.23
N GLY A 380 -9.93 24.27 27.18
CA GLY A 380 -10.14 25.69 27.45
C GLY A 380 -8.88 26.44 27.91
N VAL A 381 -7.94 25.75 28.60
CA VAL A 381 -6.66 26.36 29.00
C VAL A 381 -5.75 26.52 27.79
N ILE A 382 -5.63 25.47 26.96
CA ILE A 382 -4.85 25.55 25.71
C ILE A 382 -5.38 26.63 24.80
N GLU A 383 -6.70 26.72 24.60
CA GLU A 383 -7.33 27.78 23.81
C GLU A 383 -7.12 29.19 24.38
N GLN A 384 -7.09 29.31 25.72
CA GLN A 384 -6.76 30.58 26.37
C GLN A 384 -5.30 30.98 26.08
N HIS A 385 -4.34 30.06 26.12
CA HIS A 385 -2.94 30.33 25.81
C HIS A 385 -2.72 30.60 24.31
N GLU A 386 -3.46 29.91 23.43
CA GLU A 386 -3.45 30.23 21.99
C GLU A 386 -3.88 31.67 21.67
N ARG A 387 -4.68 32.33 22.55
CA ARG A 387 -5.02 33.77 22.36
C ARG A 387 -3.80 34.68 22.39
N ASN A 388 -2.72 34.28 23.05
CA ASN A 388 -1.46 35.04 23.06
C ASN A 388 -0.83 35.13 21.65
N LEU A 389 -1.27 34.27 20.73
CA LEU A 389 -0.75 34.20 19.35
C LEU A 389 -1.53 35.05 18.36
N GLN A 390 -2.71 35.61 18.76
CA GLN A 390 -3.69 36.24 17.82
C GLN A 390 -3.10 37.35 16.97
N GLU A 391 -2.02 38.04 17.42
CA GLU A 391 -1.46 39.17 16.73
C GLU A 391 -0.82 38.82 15.36
N GLN A 392 -0.16 37.68 15.24
CA GLN A 392 0.62 37.30 14.05
C GLN A 392 0.39 35.91 13.51
N ILE A 393 -0.24 35.03 14.28
CA ILE A 393 -0.28 33.58 13.94
C ILE A 393 -0.98 33.31 12.62
N ASP A 394 -2.07 34.01 12.32
CA ASP A 394 -2.83 33.81 11.09
C ASP A 394 -2.00 34.19 9.86
N ALA A 395 -1.28 35.32 9.92
CA ALA A 395 -0.35 35.71 8.85
C ALA A 395 0.82 34.73 8.67
N LEU A 396 1.34 34.16 9.77
CA LEU A 396 2.40 33.16 9.72
C LEU A 396 1.91 31.85 9.10
N VAL A 397 0.70 31.42 9.43
CA VAL A 397 0.05 30.24 8.85
C VAL A 397 -0.22 30.45 7.35
N GLU A 398 -0.76 31.61 6.98
CA GLU A 398 -0.99 31.95 5.57
C GLU A 398 0.31 31.95 4.77
N LYS A 399 1.36 32.58 5.27
CA LYS A 399 2.71 32.59 4.67
C LYS A 399 3.24 31.13 4.51
N ALA A 400 3.07 30.27 5.51
CA ALA A 400 3.50 28.87 5.44
C ALA A 400 2.74 28.09 4.34
N LEU A 401 1.44 28.35 4.19
CA LEU A 401 0.59 27.75 3.16
C LEU A 401 0.88 28.30 1.74
N GLU A 402 1.29 29.55 1.61
CA GLU A 402 1.67 30.16 0.33
C GLU A 402 3.03 29.69 -0.14
N THR A 403 3.95 29.44 0.78
CA THR A 403 5.32 28.96 0.49
C THR A 403 5.45 27.44 0.53
N ASP A 404 4.35 26.71 0.41
CA ASP A 404 4.32 25.25 0.32
C ASP A 404 5.12 24.77 -0.91
N GLU A 405 6.10 23.92 -0.67
CA GLU A 405 6.87 23.27 -1.71
C GLU A 405 6.32 21.87 -1.95
N ILE A 406 5.88 21.59 -3.18
CA ILE A 406 5.23 20.32 -3.52
C ILE A 406 6.18 19.44 -4.32
N LEU A 407 6.49 18.26 -3.75
CA LEU A 407 7.29 17.23 -4.40
C LEU A 407 6.37 16.06 -4.79
N VAL A 408 6.52 15.54 -6.03
CA VAL A 408 5.94 14.26 -6.41
C VAL A 408 7.00 13.19 -6.19
N VAL A 409 6.71 12.29 -5.27
CA VAL A 409 7.63 11.24 -4.86
C VAL A 409 7.08 9.89 -5.32
N GLY A 410 7.77 9.28 -6.28
CA GLY A 410 7.54 7.90 -6.73
C GLY A 410 8.68 6.99 -6.28
N GLN A 411 8.56 5.70 -6.56
CA GLN A 411 9.57 4.69 -6.20
C GLN A 411 10.95 5.03 -6.79
N ASP A 412 10.99 5.42 -8.07
CA ASP A 412 12.22 5.64 -8.84
C ASP A 412 12.30 7.08 -9.37
N GLU A 413 11.34 7.92 -9.01
CA GLU A 413 11.24 9.28 -9.55
C GLU A 413 10.88 10.27 -8.44
N GLN A 414 11.68 11.32 -8.37
CA GLN A 414 11.38 12.50 -7.55
C GLN A 414 11.33 13.71 -8.47
N ARG A 415 10.21 14.45 -8.42
CA ARG A 415 10.03 15.66 -9.22
C ARG A 415 9.43 16.76 -8.36
N ILE A 416 10.08 17.92 -8.36
CA ILE A 416 9.53 19.14 -7.75
C ILE A 416 8.49 19.71 -8.72
N LEU A 417 7.23 19.87 -8.27
CA LEU A 417 6.16 20.49 -9.04
C LEU A 417 6.11 22.00 -8.82
N LYS A 418 6.37 22.45 -7.58
CA LYS A 418 6.24 23.82 -7.18
C LYS A 418 7.36 24.18 -6.21
N THR A 419 8.21 25.13 -6.59
CA THR A 419 9.28 25.64 -5.74
C THR A 419 8.79 26.84 -4.94
N ARG A 420 9.46 27.12 -3.82
CA ARG A 420 9.23 28.31 -2.99
C ARG A 420 9.30 29.62 -3.77
N GLU A 421 10.21 29.71 -4.75
CA GLU A 421 10.43 30.89 -5.59
C GLU A 421 9.29 31.13 -6.58
N GLN A 422 8.67 30.09 -7.12
CA GLN A 422 7.53 30.20 -8.04
C GLN A 422 6.27 30.69 -7.33
N ASN A 423 6.06 30.34 -6.06
CA ASN A 423 4.94 30.83 -5.25
C ASN A 423 5.03 32.33 -4.97
N LEU A 424 6.25 32.85 -4.77
CA LEU A 424 6.47 34.29 -4.54
C LEU A 424 6.29 35.13 -5.80
N GLN A 425 6.40 34.52 -7.00
CA GLN A 425 6.19 35.22 -8.28
C GLN A 425 4.72 35.20 -8.74
N GLU A 426 3.91 34.24 -8.35
CA GLU A 426 2.48 34.18 -8.67
C GLU A 426 1.63 35.06 -7.72
N GLY A 427 2.18 35.46 -6.58
CA GLY A 427 1.52 36.36 -5.59
C GLY A 427 1.83 37.86 -5.76
N MET A 428 2.59 38.25 -6.79
CA MET A 428 2.81 39.64 -7.22
C MET A 428 2.05 39.91 -8.52
#